data_4f700e411cee8a07e25bb002590e1e5a
#
_entry.id   4f700e411cee8a07e25bb002590e1e5a
#
_cell.length_a   1.000
_cell.length_b   1.000
_cell.length_c   1.000
_cell.angle_alpha   90.00
_cell.angle_beta   90.00
_cell.angle_gamma   90.00
#
_symmetry.space_group_name_H-M   'P 1'
#
loop_
_entity.id
_entity.type
_entity.pdbx_description
1 polymer ?
#
loop_
_entity_poly.entity_id
_entity_poly.type
_entity_poly.pdbx_seq_one_letter_code
_entity_poly.pdbx_strand_id
1 'polypeptide(L)'
;FGDHSIVRPCMRQWSYSKSHFQAIQHADSIVIDPHKHGLQPYGCGAVLFKDPSVGRFYKHDSPYTYFTSTDLHLGEITLECSRSGAAAAGVWATMQKFPLVPQGLFAERLNHSLRAAIGLHRLALDFGYHSLPPALDICVFSTPGVKASLLSAQNRDFFERKASEGIHLALLKIKPE
;
A
#
# COMPACT_ATOMS: atom_id res chain seq x y z
N PHE A 1 -15.11 -20.82 -16.24
CA PHE A 1 -15.79 -22.03 -15.78
C PHE A 1 -15.22 -22.31 -14.41
N GLY A 2 -15.89 -21.85 -13.35
CA GLY A 2 -15.31 -21.69 -12.06
C GLY A 2 -15.55 -22.90 -11.17
N ASP A 3 -14.47 -23.50 -10.71
CA ASP A 3 -14.50 -24.34 -9.51
C ASP A 3 -14.80 -23.44 -8.30
N HIS A 4 -16.02 -23.48 -7.82
CA HIS A 4 -16.49 -22.72 -6.67
C HIS A 4 -15.75 -23.04 -5.36
N SER A 5 -14.99 -24.13 -5.30
CA SER A 5 -14.20 -24.52 -4.12
C SER A 5 -13.03 -23.56 -3.84
N ILE A 6 -12.53 -22.90 -4.88
CA ILE A 6 -11.36 -22.01 -4.83
C ILE A 6 -11.73 -20.58 -4.39
N VAL A 7 -12.99 -20.21 -4.52
CA VAL A 7 -13.49 -18.86 -4.19
C VAL A 7 -13.69 -18.70 -2.67
N ARG A 8 -13.97 -19.77 -1.93
CA ARG A 8 -14.32 -19.69 -0.51
C ARG A 8 -13.23 -19.13 0.42
N PRO A 9 -11.94 -19.54 0.35
CA PRO A 9 -10.89 -18.93 1.18
C PRO A 9 -10.68 -17.45 0.84
N CYS A 10 -10.70 -17.12 -0.45
CA CYS A 10 -10.55 -15.76 -0.93
C CYS A 10 -11.73 -14.86 -0.49
N MET A 11 -12.95 -15.36 -0.49
CA MET A 11 -14.11 -14.60 -0.02
C MET A 11 -14.09 -14.33 1.50
N ARG A 12 -13.60 -15.26 2.32
CA ARG A 12 -13.39 -15.01 3.76
C ARG A 12 -12.36 -13.93 4.00
N GLN A 13 -11.26 -13.98 3.28
CA GLN A 13 -10.19 -12.97 3.35
C GLN A 13 -10.69 -11.60 2.85
N TRP A 14 -11.48 -11.57 1.79
CA TRP A 14 -12.13 -10.36 1.30
C TRP A 14 -13.09 -9.75 2.32
N SER A 15 -13.90 -10.57 2.99
CA SER A 15 -14.79 -10.13 4.07
C SER A 15 -14.03 -9.50 5.22
N TYR A 16 -12.91 -10.11 5.63
CA TYR A 16 -11.98 -9.56 6.62
C TYR A 16 -11.41 -8.20 6.17
N SER A 17 -10.85 -8.12 4.97
CA SER A 17 -10.29 -6.88 4.43
C SER A 17 -11.36 -5.78 4.32
N LYS A 18 -12.57 -6.11 3.89
CA LYS A 18 -13.69 -5.18 3.80
C LYS A 18 -14.04 -4.57 5.15
N SER A 19 -14.11 -5.37 6.22
CA SER A 19 -14.41 -4.86 7.56
C SER A 19 -13.34 -3.88 8.06
N HIS A 20 -12.07 -4.14 7.75
CA HIS A 20 -10.97 -3.24 8.10
C HIS A 20 -11.01 -1.94 7.29
N PHE A 21 -11.35 -1.99 6.00
CA PHE A 21 -11.56 -0.77 5.20
C PHE A 21 -12.74 0.04 5.74
N GLN A 22 -13.82 -0.60 6.18
CA GLN A 22 -14.94 0.09 6.82
C GLN A 22 -14.54 0.73 8.15
N ALA A 23 -13.61 0.13 8.90
CA ALA A 23 -13.14 0.66 10.18
C ALA A 23 -12.27 1.92 10.02
N ILE A 24 -11.74 2.22 8.83
CA ILE A 24 -10.94 3.44 8.55
C ILE A 24 -11.70 4.71 8.93
N GLN A 25 -13.04 4.74 8.81
CA GLN A 25 -13.86 5.89 9.22
C GLN A 25 -13.71 6.26 10.71
N HIS A 26 -13.20 5.35 11.55
CA HIS A 26 -12.97 5.58 12.97
C HIS A 26 -11.53 6.03 13.28
N ALA A 27 -10.65 6.05 12.28
CA ALA A 27 -9.27 6.50 12.45
C ALA A 27 -9.21 8.03 12.66
N ASP A 28 -8.30 8.48 13.52
CA ASP A 28 -8.04 9.90 13.75
C ASP A 28 -7.20 10.53 12.63
N SER A 29 -6.36 9.70 12.00
CA SER A 29 -5.57 10.09 10.83
C SER A 29 -5.39 8.93 9.86
N ILE A 30 -5.21 9.24 8.58
CA ILE A 30 -5.01 8.28 7.50
C ILE A 30 -3.81 8.75 6.67
N VAL A 31 -2.84 7.86 6.47
CA VAL A 31 -1.72 8.08 5.53
C VAL A 31 -2.03 7.34 4.23
N ILE A 32 -1.83 8.03 3.11
CA ILE A 32 -2.07 7.49 1.78
C ILE A 32 -0.82 7.72 0.93
N ASP A 33 -0.48 6.71 0.13
CA ASP A 33 0.65 6.74 -0.81
C ASP A 33 0.17 6.79 -2.27
N PRO A 34 -0.21 7.97 -2.81
CA PRO A 34 -0.62 8.10 -4.20
C PRO A 34 0.48 7.68 -5.20
N HIS A 35 1.75 7.74 -4.80
CA HIS A 35 2.88 7.28 -5.60
C HIS A 35 2.96 5.75 -5.77
N LYS A 36 2.08 4.99 -5.10
CA LYS A 36 1.94 3.53 -5.29
C LYS A 36 0.83 3.25 -6.32
N HIS A 37 -0.35 2.85 -5.84
CA HIS A 37 -1.48 2.56 -6.74
C HIS A 37 -2.23 3.80 -7.25
N GLY A 38 -1.92 4.99 -6.76
CA GLY A 38 -2.57 6.24 -7.15
C GLY A 38 -2.05 6.84 -8.46
N LEU A 39 -1.17 6.16 -9.20
CA LEU A 39 -0.61 6.59 -10.50
C LEU A 39 0.15 7.93 -10.44
N GLN A 40 0.72 8.24 -9.28
CA GLN A 40 1.51 9.45 -9.08
C GLN A 40 3.01 9.15 -9.04
N PRO A 41 3.86 10.11 -9.43
CA PRO A 41 5.31 9.98 -9.27
C PRO A 41 5.70 9.98 -7.79
N TYR A 42 6.92 9.52 -7.50
CA TYR A 42 7.51 9.59 -6.16
C TYR A 42 7.49 11.03 -5.63
N GLY A 43 7.42 11.16 -4.31
CA GLY A 43 7.25 12.43 -3.62
C GLY A 43 5.79 12.81 -3.40
N CYS A 44 4.83 12.03 -3.92
CA CYS A 44 3.42 12.22 -3.66
C CYS A 44 2.95 11.32 -2.52
N GLY A 45 2.85 11.88 -1.33
CA GLY A 45 2.21 11.31 -0.15
C GLY A 45 1.06 12.20 0.31
N ALA A 46 0.12 11.64 1.05
CA ALA A 46 -0.96 12.41 1.67
C ALA A 46 -1.21 11.94 3.10
N VAL A 47 -1.52 12.87 3.98
CA VAL A 47 -2.03 12.60 5.32
C VAL A 47 -3.34 13.35 5.50
N LEU A 48 -4.33 12.65 6.01
CA LEU A 48 -5.66 13.17 6.30
C LEU A 48 -5.87 13.11 7.81
N PHE A 49 -6.34 14.17 8.40
CA PHE A 49 -6.74 14.23 9.80
C PHE A 49 -8.25 14.39 9.90
N LYS A 50 -8.87 13.65 10.81
CA LYS A 50 -10.30 13.75 11.09
C LYS A 50 -10.63 15.09 11.72
N ASP A 51 -9.79 15.57 12.64
CA ASP A 51 -9.87 16.88 13.25
C ASP A 51 -8.81 17.82 12.66
N PRO A 52 -9.20 18.84 11.86
CA PRO A 52 -8.24 19.75 11.25
C PRO A 52 -7.49 20.61 12.30
N SER A 53 -8.01 20.74 13.51
CA SER A 53 -7.36 21.50 14.58
C SER A 53 -6.04 20.89 15.05
N VAL A 54 -5.78 19.62 14.71
CA VAL A 54 -4.50 18.92 14.97
C VAL A 54 -3.32 19.67 14.36
N GLY A 55 -3.51 20.39 13.26
CA GLY A 55 -2.47 21.20 12.61
C GLY A 55 -1.75 22.17 13.56
N ARG A 56 -2.44 22.68 14.59
CA ARG A 56 -1.85 23.56 15.61
C ARG A 56 -0.67 22.94 16.36
N PHE A 57 -0.63 21.63 16.51
CA PHE A 57 0.47 20.92 17.19
C PHE A 57 1.73 20.80 16.35
N TYR A 58 1.60 21.01 15.04
CA TYR A 58 2.69 21.01 14.08
C TYR A 58 3.15 22.42 13.70
N LYS A 59 2.41 23.45 14.17
CA LYS A 59 2.74 24.82 13.86
C LYS A 59 4.12 25.19 14.41
N HIS A 60 4.95 25.74 13.55
CA HIS A 60 6.23 26.33 13.93
C HIS A 60 6.33 27.75 13.43
N ASP A 61 6.95 28.62 14.21
CA ASP A 61 7.21 29.99 13.82
C ASP A 61 8.50 30.01 12.98
N SER A 62 8.32 30.24 11.69
CA SER A 62 9.45 30.44 10.79
C SER A 62 9.65 31.94 10.55
N PRO A 63 10.85 32.48 10.76
CA PRO A 63 11.11 33.89 10.53
C PRO A 63 11.02 34.31 9.05
N TYR A 64 10.89 33.33 8.16
CA TYR A 64 10.81 33.53 6.71
C TYR A 64 9.38 33.37 6.15
N THR A 65 8.40 33.05 6.97
CA THR A 65 7.00 32.91 6.55
C THR A 65 6.19 34.11 6.99
N TYR A 66 5.77 34.93 6.02
CA TYR A 66 4.97 36.15 6.24
C TYR A 66 3.47 35.83 6.16
N PHE A 67 2.98 34.95 7.03
CA PHE A 67 1.55 34.69 7.09
C PHE A 67 0.89 35.69 8.06
N THR A 68 0.02 36.50 7.52
CA THR A 68 -0.69 37.58 8.29
C THR A 68 -2.11 37.20 8.71
N SER A 69 -2.60 36.05 8.27
CA SER A 69 -3.95 35.58 8.64
C SER A 69 -3.91 34.67 9.87
N THR A 70 -5.07 34.53 10.51
CA THR A 70 -5.26 33.58 11.62
C THR A 70 -5.44 32.14 11.17
N ASP A 71 -5.56 31.92 9.86
CA ASP A 71 -5.70 30.59 9.27
C ASP A 71 -4.40 29.82 9.32
N LEU A 72 -4.50 28.51 9.42
CA LEU A 72 -3.34 27.62 9.43
C LEU A 72 -2.84 27.41 8.00
N HIS A 73 -1.61 27.81 7.73
CA HIS A 73 -0.99 27.64 6.42
C HIS A 73 -0.07 26.42 6.37
N LEU A 74 -0.03 25.73 5.23
CA LEU A 74 0.80 24.54 5.05
C LEU A 74 2.29 24.80 5.34
N GLY A 75 2.80 26.01 5.03
CA GLY A 75 4.18 26.38 5.32
C GLY A 75 4.50 26.49 6.81
N GLU A 76 3.48 26.65 7.68
CA GLU A 76 3.65 26.70 9.12
C GLU A 76 3.64 25.33 9.79
N ILE A 77 3.17 24.29 9.09
CA ILE A 77 3.01 22.94 9.65
C ILE A 77 3.85 21.87 8.94
N THR A 78 4.64 22.25 7.96
CA THR A 78 5.53 21.34 7.22
C THR A 78 6.98 21.69 7.49
N LEU A 79 7.84 20.68 7.65
CA LEU A 79 9.27 20.86 7.88
C LEU A 79 9.99 21.59 6.75
N GLU A 80 9.47 21.52 5.52
CA GLU A 80 10.08 22.13 4.33
C GLU A 80 9.62 23.58 4.07
N CYS A 81 8.75 24.14 4.91
CA CYS A 81 8.11 25.44 4.73
C CYS A 81 7.41 25.60 3.37
N SER A 82 8.18 25.70 2.29
CA SER A 82 7.65 25.77 0.92
C SER A 82 7.68 24.41 0.24
N ARG A 83 6.55 23.99 -0.30
CA ARG A 83 6.42 22.75 -1.09
C ARG A 83 5.86 23.06 -2.47
N SER A 84 6.34 22.27 -3.45
CA SER A 84 5.74 22.30 -4.78
C SER A 84 4.29 21.82 -4.72
N GLY A 85 3.36 22.57 -5.30
CA GLY A 85 1.99 22.14 -5.50
C GLY A 85 1.79 21.08 -6.60
N ALA A 86 2.86 20.68 -7.30
CA ALA A 86 2.80 19.77 -8.44
C ALA A 86 2.20 18.39 -8.05
N ALA A 87 2.54 17.85 -6.87
CA ALA A 87 1.98 16.58 -6.42
C ALA A 87 0.47 16.67 -6.19
N ALA A 88 -0.02 17.72 -5.53
CA ALA A 88 -1.44 17.95 -5.31
C ALA A 88 -2.19 18.17 -6.63
N ALA A 89 -1.63 18.99 -7.53
CA ALA A 89 -2.20 19.20 -8.88
C ALA A 89 -2.25 17.91 -9.69
N GLY A 90 -1.19 17.07 -9.60
CA GLY A 90 -1.15 15.76 -10.26
C GLY A 90 -2.24 14.81 -9.75
N VAL A 91 -2.42 14.70 -8.43
CA VAL A 91 -3.52 13.91 -7.84
C VAL A 91 -4.87 14.42 -8.31
N TRP A 92 -5.09 15.73 -8.24
CA TRP A 92 -6.34 16.34 -8.69
C TRP A 92 -6.64 16.04 -10.16
N ALA A 93 -5.69 16.28 -11.05
CA ALA A 93 -5.83 16.04 -12.49
C ALA A 93 -6.08 14.54 -12.79
N THR A 94 -5.37 13.65 -12.07
CA THR A 94 -5.58 12.20 -12.23
C THR A 94 -7.00 11.80 -11.82
N MET A 95 -7.51 12.31 -10.69
CA MET A 95 -8.87 12.00 -10.24
C MET A 95 -9.94 12.62 -11.13
N GLN A 96 -9.69 13.77 -11.77
CA GLN A 96 -10.59 14.33 -12.78
C GLN A 96 -10.65 13.42 -14.03
N LYS A 97 -9.51 12.90 -14.45
CA LYS A 97 -9.45 12.04 -15.65
C LYS A 97 -9.92 10.61 -15.35
N PHE A 98 -9.61 10.09 -14.17
CA PHE A 98 -9.88 8.73 -13.73
C PHE A 98 -10.55 8.76 -12.36
N PRO A 99 -11.85 9.02 -12.27
CA PRO A 99 -12.56 9.12 -11.01
C PRO A 99 -12.55 7.80 -10.22
N LEU A 100 -12.56 7.90 -8.90
CA LEU A 100 -12.62 6.77 -7.98
C LEU A 100 -14.06 6.23 -7.91
N VAL A 101 -14.46 5.51 -8.92
CA VAL A 101 -15.80 4.93 -9.02
C VAL A 101 -15.73 3.40 -9.16
N PRO A 102 -16.77 2.66 -8.76
CA PRO A 102 -16.88 1.24 -9.07
C PRO A 102 -16.73 1.02 -10.58
N GLN A 103 -15.96 0.00 -10.98
CA GLN A 103 -15.67 -0.32 -12.39
C GLN A 103 -14.84 0.74 -13.14
N GLY A 104 -14.34 1.76 -12.45
CA GLY A 104 -13.38 2.70 -13.03
C GLY A 104 -11.98 2.11 -13.16
N LEU A 105 -11.06 2.87 -13.79
CA LEU A 105 -9.68 2.45 -14.05
C LEU A 105 -8.95 1.92 -12.80
N PHE A 106 -9.09 2.61 -11.67
CA PHE A 106 -8.45 2.19 -10.41
C PHE A 106 -9.01 0.85 -9.92
N ALA A 107 -10.33 0.67 -9.96
CA ALA A 107 -10.97 -0.58 -9.55
C ALA A 107 -10.55 -1.75 -10.44
N GLU A 108 -10.45 -1.53 -11.75
CA GLU A 108 -10.00 -2.52 -12.73
C GLU A 108 -8.54 -2.92 -12.47
N ARG A 109 -7.63 -1.96 -12.30
CA ARG A 109 -6.21 -2.22 -12.02
C ARG A 109 -6.01 -2.96 -10.70
N LEU A 110 -6.65 -2.53 -9.62
CA LEU A 110 -6.59 -3.20 -8.33
C LEU A 110 -7.13 -4.63 -8.40
N ASN A 111 -8.19 -4.86 -9.18
CA ASN A 111 -8.73 -6.19 -9.40
C ASN A 111 -7.76 -7.09 -10.19
N HIS A 112 -7.06 -6.55 -11.19
CA HIS A 112 -6.03 -7.28 -11.91
C HIS A 112 -4.85 -7.65 -10.99
N SER A 113 -4.37 -6.72 -10.17
CA SER A 113 -3.31 -6.98 -9.20
C SER A 113 -3.71 -8.05 -8.19
N LEU A 114 -4.94 -8.00 -7.67
CA LEU A 114 -5.47 -9.01 -6.76
C LEU A 114 -5.53 -10.40 -7.43
N ARG A 115 -6.03 -10.48 -8.66
CA ARG A 115 -6.08 -11.73 -9.42
C ARG A 115 -4.68 -12.30 -9.67
N ALA A 116 -3.72 -11.44 -9.97
CA ALA A 116 -2.32 -11.84 -10.18
C ALA A 116 -1.72 -12.40 -8.87
N ALA A 117 -1.96 -11.74 -7.73
CA ALA A 117 -1.49 -12.24 -6.43
C ALA A 117 -2.11 -13.60 -6.07
N ILE A 118 -3.41 -13.80 -6.33
CA ILE A 118 -4.10 -15.08 -6.13
C ILE A 118 -3.53 -16.15 -7.06
N GLY A 119 -3.28 -15.81 -8.32
CA GLY A 119 -2.66 -16.73 -9.29
C GLY A 119 -1.27 -17.16 -8.85
N LEU A 120 -0.43 -16.21 -8.42
CA LEU A 120 0.91 -16.50 -7.92
C LEU A 120 0.88 -17.36 -6.64
N HIS A 121 -0.03 -17.07 -5.73
CA HIS A 121 -0.24 -17.88 -4.53
C HIS A 121 -0.53 -19.35 -4.89
N ARG A 122 -1.43 -19.60 -5.84
CA ARG A 122 -1.77 -20.95 -6.30
C ARG A 122 -0.56 -21.64 -6.94
N LEU A 123 0.12 -20.96 -7.86
CA LEU A 123 1.32 -21.49 -8.47
C LEU A 123 2.38 -21.83 -7.43
N ALA A 124 2.60 -20.99 -6.45
CA ALA A 124 3.54 -21.26 -5.37
C ALA A 124 3.19 -22.58 -4.64
N LEU A 125 1.91 -22.78 -4.31
CA LEU A 125 1.45 -24.03 -3.67
C LEU A 125 1.62 -25.25 -4.60
N ASP A 126 1.28 -25.13 -5.88
CA ASP A 126 1.41 -26.20 -6.88
C ASP A 126 2.87 -26.64 -7.07
N PHE A 127 3.81 -25.71 -6.93
CA PHE A 127 5.25 -25.98 -6.94
C PHE A 127 5.84 -26.37 -5.57
N GLY A 128 5.00 -26.58 -4.56
CA GLY A 128 5.42 -27.03 -3.24
C GLY A 128 5.97 -25.92 -2.32
N TYR A 129 5.88 -24.66 -2.71
CA TYR A 129 6.25 -23.54 -1.85
C TYR A 129 5.20 -23.32 -0.75
N HIS A 130 5.64 -22.83 0.39
CA HIS A 130 4.71 -22.32 1.40
C HIS A 130 4.24 -20.94 0.98
N SER A 131 2.94 -20.70 0.99
CA SER A 131 2.39 -19.39 0.63
C SER A 131 1.21 -19.01 1.50
N LEU A 132 1.16 -17.74 1.91
CA LEU A 132 0.05 -17.17 2.64
C LEU A 132 -1.00 -16.68 1.65
N PRO A 133 -2.31 -16.94 1.91
CA PRO A 133 -3.37 -16.43 1.04
C PRO A 133 -3.33 -14.89 1.00
N PRO A 134 -3.27 -14.28 -0.19
CA PRO A 134 -3.21 -12.83 -0.31
C PRO A 134 -4.53 -12.17 0.14
N ALA A 135 -4.42 -11.17 1.01
CA ALA A 135 -5.57 -10.36 1.42
C ALA A 135 -5.91 -9.28 0.38
N LEU A 136 -4.88 -8.77 -0.29
CA LEU A 136 -4.93 -7.81 -1.38
C LEU A 136 -3.99 -8.29 -2.50
N ASP A 137 -3.14 -7.44 -3.02
CA ASP A 137 -2.29 -7.67 -4.18
C ASP A 137 -0.84 -8.06 -3.83
N ILE A 138 -0.57 -8.42 -2.59
CA ILE A 138 0.74 -8.91 -2.13
C ILE A 138 0.67 -10.43 -1.93
N CYS A 139 1.52 -11.16 -2.64
CA CYS A 139 1.72 -12.59 -2.44
C CYS A 139 2.97 -12.82 -1.60
N VAL A 140 2.82 -13.53 -0.49
CA VAL A 140 3.94 -13.92 0.39
C VAL A 140 4.15 -15.42 0.26
N PHE A 141 5.39 -15.83 -0.02
CA PHE A 141 5.76 -17.23 -0.13
C PHE A 141 7.17 -17.49 0.41
N SER A 142 7.47 -18.73 0.70
CA SER A 142 8.81 -19.17 1.12
C SER A 142 9.18 -20.49 0.47
N THR A 143 10.48 -20.77 0.42
CA THR A 143 11.01 -22.02 -0.13
C THR A 143 10.46 -23.24 0.62
N PRO A 144 10.25 -24.38 -0.07
CA PRO A 144 9.65 -25.58 0.53
C PRO A 144 10.61 -26.34 1.44
N GLY A 145 10.04 -27.14 2.33
CA GLY A 145 10.67 -28.35 2.87
C GLY A 145 11.79 -28.19 3.88
N VAL A 146 11.94 -27.04 4.59
CA VAL A 146 13.09 -26.80 5.44
C VAL A 146 12.70 -26.58 6.90
N LYS A 147 13.62 -26.97 7.79
CA LYS A 147 13.53 -26.60 9.20
C LYS A 147 13.49 -25.06 9.32
N ALA A 148 12.66 -24.54 10.21
CA ALA A 148 12.50 -23.09 10.42
C ALA A 148 13.84 -22.36 10.63
N SER A 149 14.81 -23.00 11.28
CA SER A 149 16.15 -22.45 11.49
C SER A 149 16.97 -22.20 10.21
N LEU A 150 16.66 -22.93 9.13
CA LEU A 150 17.34 -22.79 7.84
C LEU A 150 16.55 -21.96 6.82
N LEU A 151 15.27 -21.74 7.10
CA LEU A 151 14.35 -21.09 6.17
C LEU A 151 14.78 -19.66 5.80
N SER A 152 15.25 -18.90 6.78
CA SER A 152 15.72 -17.52 6.56
C SER A 152 16.94 -17.45 5.63
N ALA A 153 17.88 -18.38 5.79
CA ALA A 153 19.06 -18.44 4.93
C ALA A 153 18.69 -18.82 3.49
N GLN A 154 17.81 -19.82 3.33
CA GLN A 154 17.36 -20.25 2.00
C GLN A 154 16.52 -19.22 1.27
N ASN A 155 15.63 -18.50 1.98
CA ASN A 155 14.86 -17.43 1.36
C ASN A 155 15.77 -16.26 0.94
N ARG A 156 16.84 -15.98 1.69
CA ARG A 156 17.84 -14.99 1.32
C ARG A 156 18.61 -15.41 0.07
N ASP A 157 19.11 -16.64 0.03
CA ASP A 157 19.81 -17.21 -1.14
C ASP A 157 18.90 -17.19 -2.39
N PHE A 158 17.64 -17.58 -2.23
CA PHE A 158 16.66 -17.51 -3.29
C PHE A 158 16.47 -16.06 -3.79
N PHE A 159 16.32 -15.12 -2.87
CA PHE A 159 16.17 -13.69 -3.19
C PHE A 159 17.37 -13.16 -3.97
N GLU A 160 18.60 -13.44 -3.52
CA GLU A 160 19.84 -12.99 -4.16
C GLU A 160 20.02 -13.58 -5.55
N ARG A 161 19.76 -14.87 -5.72
CA ARG A 161 19.77 -15.54 -7.04
C ARG A 161 18.75 -14.93 -7.99
N LYS A 162 17.53 -14.69 -7.53
CA LYS A 162 16.48 -14.11 -8.38
C LYS A 162 16.80 -12.67 -8.76
N ALA A 163 17.39 -11.91 -7.86
CA ALA A 163 17.87 -10.55 -8.17
C ALA A 163 18.94 -10.56 -9.27
N SER A 164 19.86 -11.52 -9.25
CA SER A 164 20.89 -11.68 -10.31
C SER A 164 20.30 -12.08 -11.68
N GLU A 165 19.13 -12.72 -11.68
CA GLU A 165 18.35 -13.07 -12.88
C GLU A 165 17.45 -11.91 -13.36
N GLY A 166 17.49 -10.74 -12.69
CA GLY A 166 16.64 -9.59 -13.00
C GLY A 166 15.23 -9.67 -12.45
N ILE A 167 14.95 -10.62 -11.56
CA ILE A 167 13.65 -10.78 -10.89
C ILE A 167 13.71 -10.09 -9.53
N HIS A 168 12.97 -9.00 -9.38
CA HIS A 168 12.94 -8.21 -8.16
C HIS A 168 11.87 -8.71 -7.20
N LEU A 169 12.29 -9.13 -6.02
CA LEU A 169 11.46 -9.57 -4.91
C LEU A 169 11.69 -8.66 -3.69
N ALA A 170 10.90 -8.82 -2.64
CA ALA A 170 11.14 -8.19 -1.35
C ALA A 170 11.25 -9.26 -0.26
N LEU A 171 12.19 -9.08 0.67
CA LEU A 171 12.30 -9.94 1.84
C LEU A 171 11.42 -9.42 2.97
N LEU A 172 10.47 -10.24 3.40
CA LEU A 172 9.63 -9.98 4.56
C LEU A 172 10.30 -10.58 5.81
N LYS A 173 10.51 -9.75 6.83
CA LYS A 173 10.94 -10.21 8.15
C LYS A 173 9.70 -10.48 9.00
N ILE A 174 9.51 -11.74 9.38
CA ILE A 174 8.48 -12.13 10.33
C ILE A 174 9.16 -12.26 11.69
N LYS A 175 8.66 -11.55 12.70
CA LYS A 175 9.16 -11.72 14.07
C LYS A 175 8.69 -13.08 14.59
N PRO A 176 9.55 -13.89 15.23
CA PRO A 176 9.08 -15.03 15.98
C PRO A 176 8.17 -14.53 17.11
N GLU A 177 7.07 -15.22 17.32
CA GLU A 177 6.20 -15.00 18.48
C GLU A 177 6.88 -15.44 19.77
#